data_b76bb5095cee74a5f1d27389b3feeb95
#
_entry.id   b76bb5095cee74a5f1d27389b3feeb95
#
_cell.length_a   1.000
_cell.length_b   1.000
_cell.length_c   1.000
_cell.angle_alpha   90.00
_cell.angle_beta   90.00
_cell.angle_gamma   90.00
#
_symmetry.space_group_name_H-M   'P 1'
#
loop_
_entity.id
_entity.type
_entity.pdbx_description
1 polymer ?
#
loop_
_entity_poly.entity_id
_entity_poly.type
_entity_poly.pdbx_seq_one_letter_code
_entity_poly.pdbx_strand_id
1 'polypeptide(L)'
;MIAAANTVADRVHEVERSFTVGKAFGVTGKPGPLRVFPDAAKVAELRQRIDAGPFVAVHISARRPAQRWPLERYAQQIGQLSAERKVMLLWAPGARDNPRHPGDDKVAAEIVRTVKGAAVVPVETPDLKTLIAALSLAERVICPDGGAMHLAAALGKPVVALFGDSPIERWRPWGVPHRVLRPESRNLADLPLEPVVAACGELMHPGEAQYHR
;
A
#
# COMPACT_ATOMS: atom_id res chain seq x y z
N MET A 1 -8.38 10.05 35.22
CA MET A 1 -7.91 10.89 34.11
C MET A 1 -6.53 10.36 33.72
N ILE A 2 -6.46 9.51 32.68
CA ILE A 2 -5.18 9.00 32.16
C ILE A 2 -4.70 10.03 31.14
N ALA A 3 -4.01 11.07 31.61
CA ALA A 3 -3.17 11.88 30.75
C ALA A 3 -1.89 11.07 30.46
N ALA A 4 -2.00 10.01 29.67
CA ALA A 4 -0.85 9.33 29.14
C ALA A 4 -0.14 10.34 28.24
N ALA A 5 1.02 10.76 28.70
CA ALA A 5 1.83 11.80 28.10
C ALA A 5 1.98 11.60 26.60
N ASN A 6 1.40 12.49 25.83
CA ASN A 6 1.56 12.61 24.38
C ASN A 6 2.94 13.19 24.03
N THR A 7 3.95 12.86 24.83
CA THR A 7 5.35 13.32 24.76
C THR A 7 6.29 12.35 24.06
N VAL A 8 5.76 11.31 23.43
CA VAL A 8 6.57 10.47 22.56
C VAL A 8 6.86 11.26 21.30
N ALA A 9 8.13 11.57 21.06
CA ALA A 9 8.61 12.38 19.96
C ALA A 9 7.96 11.98 18.62
N ASP A 10 7.71 12.94 17.73
CA ASP A 10 7.12 12.75 16.39
C ASP A 10 7.89 11.76 15.49
N ARG A 11 9.03 11.28 15.93
CA ARG A 11 9.90 10.32 15.24
C ARG A 11 9.65 8.84 15.61
N VAL A 12 8.69 8.56 16.52
CA VAL A 12 8.39 7.19 16.95
C VAL A 12 7.26 6.62 16.09
N HIS A 13 7.41 5.39 15.64
CA HIS A 13 6.40 4.70 14.85
C HIS A 13 5.07 4.58 15.60
N GLU A 14 3.94 4.70 14.90
CA GLU A 14 2.62 4.68 15.53
C GLU A 14 2.32 3.36 16.26
N VAL A 15 2.86 2.25 15.80
CA VAL A 15 2.78 0.95 16.49
C VAL A 15 3.45 1.01 17.85
N GLU A 16 4.63 1.64 17.96
CA GLU A 16 5.35 1.80 19.24
C GLU A 16 4.63 2.77 20.16
N ARG A 17 4.03 3.84 19.60
CA ARG A 17 3.18 4.78 20.36
C ARG A 17 1.97 4.08 20.96
N SER A 18 1.27 3.30 20.14
CA SER A 18 0.12 2.51 20.58
C SER A 18 0.51 1.47 21.63
N PHE A 19 1.69 0.84 21.47
CA PHE A 19 2.22 -0.11 22.42
C PHE A 19 2.56 0.56 23.78
N THR A 20 3.02 1.81 23.77
CA THR A 20 3.27 2.57 25.00
C THR A 20 1.98 2.76 25.83
N VAL A 21 0.84 2.95 25.17
CA VAL A 21 -0.47 2.97 25.86
C VAL A 21 -0.74 1.60 26.50
N GLY A 22 -0.46 0.50 25.79
CA GLY A 22 -0.60 -0.86 26.33
C GLY A 22 0.23 -1.11 27.60
N LYS A 23 1.43 -0.50 27.69
CA LYS A 23 2.27 -0.60 28.92
C LYS A 23 1.58 -0.06 30.15
N ALA A 24 0.75 0.97 30.01
CA ALA A 24 -0.06 1.49 31.14
C ALA A 24 -1.09 0.48 31.66
N PHE A 25 -1.39 -0.56 30.87
CA PHE A 25 -2.27 -1.67 31.22
C PHE A 25 -1.51 -2.98 31.50
N GLY A 26 -0.19 -2.89 31.78
CA GLY A 26 0.63 -4.05 32.14
C GLY A 26 1.17 -4.86 30.96
N VAL A 27 0.99 -4.42 29.71
CA VAL A 27 1.61 -5.07 28.55
C VAL A 27 3.12 -4.90 28.60
N THR A 28 3.86 -5.99 28.51
CA THR A 28 5.33 -6.02 28.57
C THR A 28 5.95 -6.42 27.23
N GLY A 29 7.26 -6.18 27.05
CA GLY A 29 8.02 -6.58 25.87
C GLY A 29 8.07 -5.51 24.78
N LYS A 30 8.10 -5.95 23.51
CA LYS A 30 8.14 -5.10 22.29
C LYS A 30 6.93 -5.38 21.43
N PRO A 31 6.45 -4.40 20.63
CA PRO A 31 5.37 -4.65 19.70
C PRO A 31 5.78 -5.68 18.64
N GLY A 32 4.90 -6.64 18.40
CA GLY A 32 5.04 -7.61 17.31
C GLY A 32 4.63 -7.04 15.95
N PRO A 33 4.62 -7.89 14.90
CA PRO A 33 4.10 -7.52 13.60
C PRO A 33 2.59 -7.23 13.68
N LEU A 34 2.13 -6.33 12.81
CA LEU A 34 0.69 -6.15 12.56
C LEU A 34 0.11 -7.46 12.00
N ARG A 35 -1.16 -7.72 12.30
CA ARG A 35 -1.87 -8.88 11.77
C ARG A 35 -3.31 -8.52 11.40
N VAL A 36 -3.71 -8.97 10.21
CA VAL A 36 -5.09 -8.97 9.75
C VAL A 36 -5.37 -10.29 9.05
N PHE A 37 -6.60 -10.78 9.17
CA PHE A 37 -7.00 -12.06 8.58
C PHE A 37 -8.03 -11.78 7.48
N PRO A 38 -7.78 -12.24 6.25
CA PRO A 38 -8.75 -12.09 5.18
C PRO A 38 -9.97 -12.98 5.41
N ASP A 39 -11.14 -12.49 5.01
CA ASP A 39 -12.36 -13.28 4.97
C ASP A 39 -12.22 -14.37 3.89
N ALA A 40 -12.29 -15.64 4.30
CA ALA A 40 -12.07 -16.79 3.40
C ALA A 40 -13.10 -16.86 2.28
N ALA A 41 -14.36 -16.49 2.56
CA ALA A 41 -15.42 -16.48 1.54
C ALA A 41 -15.16 -15.40 0.49
N LYS A 42 -14.73 -14.20 0.92
CA LYS A 42 -14.37 -13.10 0.01
C LYS A 42 -13.14 -13.43 -0.83
N VAL A 43 -12.14 -14.10 -0.25
CA VAL A 43 -10.97 -14.59 -1.01
C VAL A 43 -11.39 -15.60 -2.07
N ALA A 44 -12.26 -16.55 -1.72
CA ALA A 44 -12.77 -17.55 -2.67
C ALA A 44 -13.58 -16.89 -3.80
N GLU A 45 -14.46 -15.92 -3.48
CA GLU A 45 -15.20 -15.13 -4.46
C GLU A 45 -14.26 -14.42 -5.44
N LEU A 46 -13.24 -13.73 -4.95
CA LEU A 46 -12.27 -13.04 -5.81
C LEU A 46 -11.49 -14.02 -6.70
N ARG A 47 -11.08 -15.18 -6.16
CA ARG A 47 -10.38 -16.21 -6.94
C ARG A 47 -11.20 -16.80 -8.09
N GLN A 48 -12.52 -16.78 -8.00
CA GLN A 48 -13.40 -17.19 -9.10
C GLN A 48 -13.48 -16.15 -10.20
N ARG A 49 -13.23 -14.88 -9.88
CA ARG A 49 -13.32 -13.75 -10.81
C ARG A 49 -12.00 -13.37 -11.46
N ILE A 50 -10.89 -13.76 -10.86
CA ILE A 50 -9.54 -13.44 -11.33
C ILE A 50 -8.77 -14.73 -11.57
N ASP A 51 -7.93 -14.74 -12.59
CA ASP A 51 -7.06 -15.89 -12.89
C ASP A 51 -6.16 -16.24 -11.71
N ALA A 52 -5.83 -17.55 -11.60
CA ALA A 52 -4.83 -17.98 -10.64
C ALA A 52 -3.44 -17.44 -11.00
N GLY A 53 -2.67 -17.08 -10.01
CA GLY A 53 -1.26 -16.72 -10.19
C GLY A 53 -0.76 -15.73 -9.14
N PRO A 54 0.55 -15.56 -9.06
CA PRO A 54 1.13 -14.54 -8.23
C PRO A 54 0.86 -13.15 -8.84
N PHE A 55 0.32 -12.24 -8.03
CA PHE A 55 0.05 -10.87 -8.45
C PHE A 55 0.98 -9.87 -7.78
N VAL A 56 1.40 -8.86 -8.51
CA VAL A 56 1.83 -7.60 -7.93
C VAL A 56 0.60 -6.70 -7.79
N ALA A 57 0.21 -6.35 -6.58
CA ALA A 57 -0.91 -5.42 -6.37
C ALA A 57 -0.43 -3.97 -6.45
N VAL A 58 -1.08 -3.17 -7.27
CA VAL A 58 -0.88 -1.72 -7.35
C VAL A 58 -2.17 -1.03 -6.90
N HIS A 59 -2.16 -0.44 -5.72
CA HIS A 59 -3.29 0.33 -5.19
C HIS A 59 -3.06 1.81 -5.47
N ILE A 60 -4.01 2.48 -6.13
CA ILE A 60 -3.81 3.85 -6.65
C ILE A 60 -4.51 4.93 -5.82
N SER A 61 -5.41 4.56 -4.91
CA SER A 61 -6.23 5.54 -4.21
C SER A 61 -5.54 6.13 -2.98
N ALA A 62 -5.64 7.43 -2.86
CA ALA A 62 -5.24 8.18 -1.68
C ALA A 62 -6.23 9.31 -1.41
N ARG A 63 -6.53 9.55 -0.13
CA ARG A 63 -7.49 10.59 0.28
C ARG A 63 -6.94 12.01 0.05
N ARG A 64 -5.65 12.23 0.39
CA ARG A 64 -5.03 13.55 0.31
C ARG A 64 -4.39 13.79 -1.06
N PRO A 65 -4.55 14.98 -1.66
CA PRO A 65 -3.94 15.30 -2.96
C PRO A 65 -2.43 15.10 -3.00
N ALA A 66 -1.69 15.51 -1.96
CA ALA A 66 -0.25 15.36 -1.87
C ALA A 66 0.24 13.90 -1.81
N GLN A 67 -0.67 12.94 -1.61
CA GLN A 67 -0.39 11.50 -1.61
C GLN A 67 -0.81 10.81 -2.92
N ARG A 68 -1.19 11.56 -3.95
CA ARG A 68 -1.64 11.01 -5.24
C ARG A 68 -0.50 11.05 -6.25
N TRP A 69 -0.14 9.89 -6.75
CA TRP A 69 0.80 9.78 -7.86
C TRP A 69 0.08 9.98 -9.19
N PRO A 70 0.71 10.60 -10.22
CA PRO A 70 0.06 10.83 -11.50
C PRO A 70 -0.36 9.54 -12.21
N LEU A 71 -1.50 9.60 -12.89
CA LEU A 71 -2.06 8.50 -13.67
C LEU A 71 -1.04 7.97 -14.69
N GLU A 72 -0.37 8.87 -15.39
CA GLU A 72 0.58 8.53 -16.43
C GLU A 72 1.74 7.68 -15.90
N ARG A 73 2.19 7.98 -14.68
CA ARG A 73 3.26 7.23 -14.00
C ARG A 73 2.77 5.87 -13.51
N TYR A 74 1.54 5.80 -12.98
CA TYR A 74 0.92 4.51 -12.67
C TYR A 74 0.78 3.65 -13.93
N ALA A 75 0.31 4.21 -15.05
CA ALA A 75 0.16 3.47 -16.30
C ALA A 75 1.51 2.95 -16.82
N GLN A 76 2.56 3.77 -16.78
CA GLN A 76 3.91 3.37 -17.16
C GLN A 76 4.47 2.26 -16.25
N GLN A 77 4.33 2.42 -14.91
CA GLN A 77 4.76 1.42 -13.94
C GLN A 77 4.04 0.09 -14.15
N ILE A 78 2.72 0.12 -14.28
CA ILE A 78 1.89 -1.05 -14.51
C ILE A 78 2.25 -1.71 -15.84
N GLY A 79 2.46 -0.93 -16.89
CA GLY A 79 2.88 -1.41 -18.21
C GLY A 79 4.20 -2.19 -18.14
N GLN A 80 5.19 -1.65 -17.43
CA GLN A 80 6.48 -2.34 -17.23
C GLN A 80 6.33 -3.62 -16.41
N LEU A 81 5.61 -3.58 -15.29
CA LEU A 81 5.38 -4.74 -14.44
C LEU A 81 4.62 -5.85 -15.18
N SER A 82 3.63 -5.47 -15.97
CA SER A 82 2.75 -6.43 -16.65
C SER A 82 3.41 -7.16 -17.83
N ALA A 83 4.58 -6.71 -18.26
CA ALA A 83 5.40 -7.45 -19.23
C ALA A 83 5.95 -8.77 -18.65
N GLU A 84 6.15 -8.84 -17.34
CA GLU A 84 6.77 -9.99 -16.66
C GLU A 84 5.86 -10.64 -15.61
N ARG A 85 4.87 -9.92 -15.10
CA ARG A 85 4.04 -10.32 -13.95
C ARG A 85 2.57 -9.99 -14.17
N LYS A 86 1.68 -10.76 -13.54
CA LYS A 86 0.28 -10.37 -13.43
C LYS A 86 0.15 -9.20 -12.43
N VAL A 87 -0.50 -8.15 -12.85
CA VAL A 87 -0.72 -6.96 -12.02
C VAL A 87 -2.18 -6.87 -11.62
N MET A 88 -2.45 -6.73 -10.34
CA MET A 88 -3.79 -6.44 -9.82
C MET A 88 -3.88 -4.93 -9.55
N LEU A 89 -4.67 -4.22 -10.35
CA LEU A 89 -4.94 -2.79 -10.15
C LEU A 89 -6.08 -2.63 -9.15
N LEU A 90 -5.79 -2.04 -8.00
CA LEU A 90 -6.74 -1.84 -6.91
C LEU A 90 -7.07 -0.35 -6.75
N TRP A 91 -8.36 -0.05 -6.55
CA TRP A 91 -8.78 1.33 -6.24
C TRP A 91 -10.04 1.37 -5.39
N ALA A 92 -10.25 2.48 -4.68
CA ALA A 92 -11.50 2.81 -4.04
C ALA A 92 -12.48 3.34 -5.11
N PRO A 93 -13.68 2.72 -5.28
CA PRO A 93 -14.63 3.17 -6.27
C PRO A 93 -15.27 4.50 -5.93
N GLY A 94 -15.84 5.15 -6.95
CA GLY A 94 -16.56 6.41 -6.84
C GLY A 94 -15.86 7.59 -7.51
N ALA A 95 -16.49 8.74 -7.38
CA ALA A 95 -16.00 9.99 -7.96
C ALA A 95 -14.90 10.63 -7.09
N ARG A 96 -13.91 11.24 -7.75
CA ARG A 96 -12.75 11.87 -7.08
C ARG A 96 -13.12 13.07 -6.21
N ASP A 97 -14.19 13.75 -6.53
CA ASP A 97 -14.69 14.94 -5.85
C ASP A 97 -15.59 14.62 -4.66
N ASN A 98 -15.81 13.36 -4.34
CA ASN A 98 -16.51 12.96 -3.12
C ASN A 98 -15.70 13.40 -1.89
N PRO A 99 -16.22 14.33 -1.05
CA PRO A 99 -15.45 14.92 0.04
C PRO A 99 -15.16 13.95 1.19
N ARG A 100 -15.98 12.89 1.32
CA ARG A 100 -15.81 11.89 2.38
C ARG A 100 -14.94 10.73 1.95
N HIS A 101 -15.18 10.22 0.74
CA HIS A 101 -14.52 9.05 0.19
C HIS A 101 -14.20 9.30 -1.29
N PRO A 102 -13.12 10.07 -1.59
CA PRO A 102 -12.73 10.30 -2.97
C PRO A 102 -12.35 8.97 -3.63
N GLY A 103 -13.07 8.66 -4.71
CA GLY A 103 -12.84 7.47 -5.51
C GLY A 103 -11.94 7.73 -6.71
N ASP A 104 -11.56 6.67 -7.41
CA ASP A 104 -10.64 6.75 -8.53
C ASP A 104 -11.11 5.94 -9.76
N ASP A 105 -12.44 5.79 -9.96
CA ASP A 105 -13.01 5.04 -11.10
C ASP A 105 -12.49 5.54 -12.46
N LYS A 106 -12.48 6.85 -12.67
CA LYS A 106 -11.99 7.45 -13.91
C LYS A 106 -10.50 7.19 -14.12
N VAL A 107 -9.72 7.26 -13.05
CA VAL A 107 -8.26 7.01 -13.10
C VAL A 107 -8.00 5.54 -13.41
N ALA A 108 -8.68 4.62 -12.73
CA ALA A 108 -8.54 3.19 -12.96
C ALA A 108 -8.93 2.80 -14.40
N ALA A 109 -10.07 3.29 -14.89
CA ALA A 109 -10.53 3.05 -16.26
C ALA A 109 -9.52 3.57 -17.31
N GLU A 110 -8.93 4.74 -17.08
CA GLU A 110 -7.94 5.33 -17.99
C GLU A 110 -6.63 4.55 -17.97
N ILE A 111 -6.16 4.08 -16.80
CA ILE A 111 -4.99 3.19 -16.70
C ILE A 111 -5.23 1.92 -17.49
N VAL A 112 -6.37 1.25 -17.29
CA VAL A 112 -6.73 0.01 -18.02
C VAL A 112 -6.76 0.25 -19.53
N ARG A 113 -7.30 1.40 -19.97
CA ARG A 113 -7.34 1.77 -21.38
C ARG A 113 -5.94 2.01 -21.97
N THR A 114 -5.04 2.58 -21.19
CA THR A 114 -3.69 2.95 -21.62
C THR A 114 -2.76 1.74 -21.69
N VAL A 115 -2.88 0.83 -20.73
CA VAL A 115 -2.01 -0.37 -20.63
C VAL A 115 -2.63 -1.53 -21.45
N LYS A 116 -2.63 -1.39 -22.77
CA LYS A 116 -3.21 -2.37 -23.69
C LYS A 116 -2.39 -3.67 -23.72
N GLY A 117 -3.09 -4.81 -23.75
CA GLY A 117 -2.50 -6.13 -23.97
C GLY A 117 -1.69 -6.67 -22.77
N ALA A 118 -1.74 -6.00 -21.65
CA ALA A 118 -1.00 -6.35 -20.46
C ALA A 118 -1.78 -7.32 -19.55
N ALA A 119 -1.06 -8.10 -18.76
CA ALA A 119 -1.63 -9.00 -17.75
C ALA A 119 -2.12 -8.19 -16.52
N VAL A 120 -3.08 -7.28 -16.74
CA VAL A 120 -3.65 -6.40 -15.71
C VAL A 120 -5.07 -6.83 -15.38
N VAL A 121 -5.31 -7.08 -14.09
CA VAL A 121 -6.62 -7.45 -13.55
C VAL A 121 -7.15 -6.29 -12.71
N PRO A 122 -8.18 -5.57 -13.17
CA PRO A 122 -8.79 -4.49 -12.41
C PRO A 122 -9.71 -5.05 -11.32
N VAL A 123 -9.55 -4.56 -10.10
CA VAL A 123 -10.36 -4.97 -8.93
C VAL A 123 -10.74 -3.74 -8.11
N GLU A 124 -12.02 -3.41 -8.15
CA GLU A 124 -12.60 -2.42 -7.24
C GLU A 124 -12.57 -2.93 -5.80
N THR A 125 -12.29 -2.02 -4.88
CA THR A 125 -12.25 -2.32 -3.45
C THR A 125 -13.25 -1.42 -2.69
N PRO A 126 -14.57 -1.70 -2.82
CA PRO A 126 -15.63 -0.86 -2.26
C PRO A 126 -15.68 -0.88 -0.74
N ASP A 127 -15.12 -1.90 -0.13
CA ASP A 127 -15.10 -2.11 1.31
C ASP A 127 -13.77 -2.72 1.77
N LEU A 128 -13.58 -2.70 3.09
CA LEU A 128 -12.37 -3.18 3.74
C LEU A 128 -12.16 -4.70 3.55
N LYS A 129 -13.23 -5.50 3.53
CA LYS A 129 -13.14 -6.95 3.36
C LYS A 129 -12.60 -7.28 1.96
N THR A 130 -13.12 -6.61 0.94
CA THR A 130 -12.67 -6.76 -0.44
C THR A 130 -11.22 -6.34 -0.61
N LEU A 131 -10.81 -5.20 -0.03
CA LEU A 131 -9.43 -4.74 -0.06
C LEU A 131 -8.47 -5.74 0.62
N ILE A 132 -8.80 -6.23 1.82
CA ILE A 132 -7.98 -7.20 2.54
C ILE A 132 -7.87 -8.51 1.74
N ALA A 133 -8.99 -9.00 1.18
CA ALA A 133 -8.99 -10.21 0.37
C ALA A 133 -8.13 -10.05 -0.89
N ALA A 134 -8.23 -8.94 -1.61
CA ALA A 134 -7.42 -8.65 -2.79
C ALA A 134 -5.93 -8.57 -2.45
N LEU A 135 -5.56 -7.81 -1.41
CA LEU A 135 -4.18 -7.70 -0.95
C LEU A 135 -3.61 -9.06 -0.49
N SER A 136 -4.44 -9.94 0.08
CA SER A 136 -3.98 -11.26 0.51
C SER A 136 -3.53 -12.16 -0.65
N LEU A 137 -4.09 -11.97 -1.84
CA LEU A 137 -3.75 -12.68 -3.07
C LEU A 137 -2.47 -12.16 -3.74
N ALA A 138 -1.96 -11.01 -3.32
CA ALA A 138 -0.75 -10.44 -3.87
C ALA A 138 0.52 -11.02 -3.22
N GLU A 139 1.61 -11.12 -3.99
CA GLU A 139 2.95 -11.40 -3.47
C GLU A 139 3.56 -10.16 -2.83
N ARG A 140 3.30 -9.00 -3.39
CA ARG A 140 3.80 -7.69 -2.95
C ARG A 140 2.84 -6.58 -3.33
N VAL A 141 3.02 -5.42 -2.71
CA VAL A 141 2.10 -4.30 -2.87
C VAL A 141 2.88 -3.02 -3.16
N ILE A 142 2.40 -2.26 -4.13
CA ILE A 142 2.83 -0.89 -4.42
C ILE A 142 1.64 0.00 -4.13
N CYS A 143 1.80 0.96 -3.24
CA CYS A 143 0.68 1.83 -2.86
C CYS A 143 1.14 3.17 -2.27
N PRO A 144 0.31 4.20 -2.33
CA PRO A 144 0.52 5.40 -1.53
C PRO A 144 0.44 5.10 -0.03
N ASP A 145 1.04 5.99 0.77
CA ASP A 145 0.82 6.01 2.21
C ASP A 145 -0.68 6.11 2.53
N GLY A 146 -1.18 5.17 3.31
CA GLY A 146 -2.60 5.06 3.66
C GLY A 146 -2.99 3.69 4.19
N GLY A 147 -4.29 3.46 4.32
CA GLY A 147 -4.85 2.23 4.88
C GLY A 147 -4.41 0.95 4.15
N ALA A 148 -4.35 0.98 2.82
CA ALA A 148 -3.92 -0.17 2.01
C ALA A 148 -2.49 -0.62 2.34
N MET A 149 -1.58 0.33 2.59
CA MET A 149 -0.19 0.07 2.98
C MET A 149 -0.11 -0.67 4.32
N HIS A 150 -0.86 -0.21 5.32
CA HIS A 150 -0.89 -0.85 6.65
C HIS A 150 -1.54 -2.23 6.61
N LEU A 151 -2.57 -2.41 5.79
CA LEU A 151 -3.19 -3.72 5.58
C LEU A 151 -2.26 -4.69 4.86
N ALA A 152 -1.51 -4.23 3.85
CA ALA A 152 -0.49 -5.03 3.19
C ALA A 152 0.58 -5.48 4.18
N ALA A 153 1.09 -4.58 5.02
CA ALA A 153 2.03 -4.91 6.09
C ALA A 153 1.44 -5.91 7.10
N ALA A 154 0.16 -5.74 7.50
CA ALA A 154 -0.52 -6.64 8.41
C ALA A 154 -0.80 -8.03 7.83
N LEU A 155 -0.83 -8.15 6.49
CA LEU A 155 -0.87 -9.42 5.76
C LEU A 155 0.53 -10.03 5.52
N GLY A 156 1.59 -9.40 6.03
CA GLY A 156 2.97 -9.87 5.84
C GLY A 156 3.54 -9.63 4.44
N LYS A 157 2.93 -8.74 3.63
CA LYS A 157 3.35 -8.51 2.26
C LYS A 157 4.50 -7.50 2.19
N PRO A 158 5.52 -7.73 1.35
CA PRO A 158 6.50 -6.70 1.00
C PRO A 158 5.82 -5.49 0.35
N VAL A 159 6.26 -4.27 0.71
CA VAL A 159 5.60 -3.03 0.29
C VAL A 159 6.59 -2.03 -0.32
N VAL A 160 6.28 -1.54 -1.52
CA VAL A 160 6.81 -0.28 -2.04
C VAL A 160 5.81 0.82 -1.68
N ALA A 161 6.19 1.66 -0.73
CA ALA A 161 5.33 2.69 -0.17
C ALA A 161 5.69 4.07 -0.74
N LEU A 162 4.70 4.74 -1.34
CA LEU A 162 4.86 6.04 -1.96
C LEU A 162 4.35 7.13 -1.01
N PHE A 163 5.26 7.96 -0.53
CA PHE A 163 4.97 8.99 0.47
C PHE A 163 4.95 10.39 -0.14
N GLY A 164 3.97 11.18 0.27
CA GLY A 164 3.92 12.61 0.07
C GLY A 164 4.39 13.35 1.33
N ASP A 165 3.49 14.11 1.94
CA ASP A 165 3.73 14.99 3.09
C ASP A 165 3.71 14.31 4.47
N SER A 166 3.38 13.02 4.55
CA SER A 166 3.33 12.26 5.82
C SER A 166 4.70 12.02 6.44
N PRO A 167 4.82 12.01 7.77
CA PRO A 167 6.03 11.60 8.47
C PRO A 167 6.32 10.12 8.25
N ILE A 168 7.43 9.79 7.56
CA ILE A 168 7.83 8.42 7.23
C ILE A 168 8.09 7.62 8.51
N GLU A 169 8.82 8.19 9.46
CA GLU A 169 9.22 7.54 10.71
C GLU A 169 7.99 7.02 11.47
N ARG A 170 6.90 7.75 11.39
CA ARG A 170 5.66 7.42 12.09
C ARG A 170 4.81 6.40 11.36
N TRP A 171 4.77 6.44 10.01
CA TRP A 171 3.75 5.73 9.23
C TRP A 171 4.29 4.70 8.25
N ARG A 172 5.61 4.54 8.11
CA ARG A 172 6.18 3.51 7.21
C ARG A 172 5.60 2.11 7.46
N PRO A 173 5.66 1.18 6.51
CA PRO A 173 5.23 -0.19 6.74
C PRO A 173 5.94 -0.81 7.96
N TRP A 174 5.19 -1.52 8.80
CA TRP A 174 5.70 -2.11 10.04
C TRP A 174 5.88 -3.61 9.91
N GLY A 175 7.07 -4.13 10.28
CA GLY A 175 7.31 -5.56 10.43
C GLY A 175 7.42 -6.36 9.14
N VAL A 176 7.56 -5.70 7.99
CA VAL A 176 7.71 -6.35 6.67
C VAL A 176 8.84 -5.71 5.87
N PRO A 177 9.42 -6.44 4.89
CA PRO A 177 10.32 -5.84 3.92
C PRO A 177 9.62 -4.70 3.17
N HIS A 178 10.29 -3.55 3.07
CA HIS A 178 9.69 -2.41 2.39
C HIS A 178 10.73 -1.45 1.81
N ARG A 179 10.28 -0.65 0.83
CA ARG A 179 10.97 0.53 0.33
C ARG A 179 10.02 1.71 0.44
N VAL A 180 10.51 2.81 0.99
CA VAL A 180 9.75 4.06 1.09
C VAL A 180 10.36 5.08 0.16
N LEU A 181 9.54 5.63 -0.72
CA LEU A 181 9.94 6.63 -1.71
C LEU A 181 9.16 7.91 -1.47
N ARG A 182 9.88 9.03 -1.39
CA ARG A 182 9.31 10.35 -1.17
C ARG A 182 10.12 11.40 -1.93
N PRO A 183 9.48 12.25 -2.74
CA PRO A 183 10.17 13.38 -3.36
C PRO A 183 10.52 14.45 -2.31
N GLU A 184 11.53 15.26 -2.59
CA GLU A 184 11.95 16.35 -1.72
C GLU A 184 10.84 17.39 -1.48
N SER A 185 10.02 17.65 -2.48
CA SER A 185 8.85 18.53 -2.42
C SER A 185 7.76 18.07 -1.46
N ARG A 186 7.80 16.80 -1.03
CA ARG A 186 6.73 16.12 -0.25
C ARG A 186 5.37 16.10 -0.96
N ASN A 187 5.33 16.35 -2.24
CA ASN A 187 4.16 16.14 -3.09
C ASN A 187 4.41 14.91 -3.97
N LEU A 188 3.66 13.85 -3.77
CA LEU A 188 3.87 12.59 -4.48
C LEU A 188 3.77 12.74 -6.00
N ALA A 189 3.08 13.76 -6.49
CA ALA A 189 3.02 14.08 -7.91
C ALA A 189 4.41 14.33 -8.54
N ASP A 190 5.40 14.72 -7.76
CA ASP A 190 6.75 15.01 -8.22
C ASP A 190 7.69 13.79 -8.17
N LEU A 191 7.26 12.66 -7.60
CA LEU A 191 8.08 11.45 -7.54
C LEU A 191 8.27 10.88 -8.95
N PRO A 192 9.51 10.78 -9.46
CA PRO A 192 9.77 10.17 -10.77
C PRO A 192 9.45 8.67 -10.79
N LEU A 193 9.35 8.10 -12.00
CA LEU A 193 9.04 6.69 -12.19
C LEU A 193 10.23 5.79 -11.82
N GLU A 194 11.43 6.17 -12.19
CA GLU A 194 12.62 5.32 -12.15
C GLU A 194 12.94 4.78 -10.75
N PRO A 195 12.88 5.59 -9.66
CA PRO A 195 13.05 5.07 -8.30
C PRO A 195 12.00 4.03 -7.90
N VAL A 196 10.77 4.16 -8.43
CA VAL A 196 9.69 3.19 -8.12
C VAL A 196 9.95 1.86 -8.81
N VAL A 197 10.39 1.89 -10.07
CA VAL A 197 10.79 0.70 -10.83
C VAL A 197 11.96 -0.01 -10.13
N ALA A 198 13.01 0.73 -9.76
CA ALA A 198 14.15 0.18 -9.05
C ALA A 198 13.76 -0.48 -7.73
N ALA A 199 12.96 0.20 -6.90
CA ALA A 199 12.49 -0.34 -5.63
C ALA A 199 11.63 -1.61 -5.79
N CYS A 200 10.84 -1.69 -6.86
CA CYS A 200 10.11 -2.91 -7.18
C CYS A 200 11.05 -4.06 -7.50
N GLY A 201 12.08 -3.82 -8.32
CA GLY A 201 13.10 -4.82 -8.67
C GLY A 201 13.83 -5.35 -7.44
N GLU A 202 14.28 -4.47 -6.54
CA GLU A 202 14.97 -4.84 -5.30
C GLU A 202 14.11 -5.74 -4.38
N LEU A 203 12.83 -5.45 -4.24
CA LEU A 203 11.92 -6.32 -3.47
C LEU A 203 11.56 -7.61 -4.22
N MET A 204 11.82 -7.70 -5.52
CA MET A 204 11.62 -8.93 -6.30
C MET A 204 12.71 -9.97 -6.10
N HIS A 205 13.92 -9.54 -5.73
CA HIS A 205 15.08 -10.39 -5.51
C HIS A 205 15.60 -10.23 -4.06
N PRO A 206 14.94 -10.85 -3.06
CA PRO A 206 15.29 -10.64 -1.64
C PRO A 206 16.65 -11.19 -1.20
N GLY A 207 17.50 -11.64 -2.14
CA GLY A 207 18.84 -12.18 -1.85
C GLY A 207 19.88 -11.16 -1.38
N GLU A 208 19.63 -9.83 -1.49
CA GLU A 208 20.63 -8.78 -1.16
C GLU A 208 20.07 -7.63 -0.29
N ALA A 209 18.82 -7.69 0.15
CA ALA A 209 18.25 -6.62 0.95
C ALA A 209 18.76 -6.69 2.40
N GLN A 210 19.79 -5.91 2.71
CA GLN A 210 20.17 -5.61 4.09
C GLN A 210 18.97 -4.96 4.80
N TYR A 211 18.48 -5.63 5.84
CA TYR A 211 17.51 -5.05 6.76
C TYR A 211 18.17 -3.85 7.45
N HIS A 212 17.85 -2.64 7.01
CA HIS A 212 18.16 -1.47 7.81
C HIS A 212 17.28 -1.51 9.06
N ARG A 213 17.93 -1.84 10.18
CA ARG A 213 17.38 -1.85 11.54
C ARG A 213 17.05 -0.44 12.01
#